data_790cf01a37d2fafe72d1409361c6515b
#
_entry.id   790cf01a37d2fafe72d1409361c6515b
#
_cell.length_a   1.000
_cell.length_b   1.000
_cell.length_c   1.000
_cell.angle_alpha   90.00
_cell.angle_beta   90.00
_cell.angle_gamma   90.00
#
_symmetry.space_group_name_H-M   'P 1'
#
loop_
_entity.id
_entity.type
_entity.pdbx_description
1 polymer ?
#
loop_
_entity_poly.entity_id
_entity_poly.type
_entity_poly.pdbx_seq_one_letter_code
_entity_poly.pdbx_strand_id
1 'polypeptide(L)'
;MKGIVLAGGSGTRLYPITKGISKQLMPIYDKPMVYYPISVLMLAGIRDILIISTPYDLPGFKRLLGDGSDYGVNFTYAEQPSPDGLAQAFTIGREFIGNDSACLVLGDNIFHGSGFTQMLRDAVRTADEEKKATVFGYWVSDPERYGVAEFDKEGNCLSIEEKPQNPKSNY
;
A
#
# COMPACT_ATOMS: atom_id res chain seq x y z
N MET A 1 -13.32 -8.29 0.72
CA MET A 1 -12.01 -7.71 1.10
C MET A 1 -12.07 -6.19 1.10
N LYS A 2 -11.43 -5.52 2.05
CA LYS A 2 -11.29 -4.06 2.18
C LYS A 2 -9.89 -3.61 1.74
N GLY A 3 -9.77 -2.44 1.11
CA GLY A 3 -8.49 -1.86 0.71
C GLY A 3 -8.06 -0.74 1.67
N ILE A 4 -6.76 -0.64 1.93
CA ILE A 4 -6.18 0.48 2.68
C ILE A 4 -5.05 1.08 1.85
N VAL A 5 -5.08 2.38 1.63
CA VAL A 5 -3.95 3.15 1.10
C VAL A 5 -3.35 3.96 2.24
N LEU A 6 -2.12 3.62 2.63
CA LEU A 6 -1.39 4.39 3.63
C LEU A 6 -0.57 5.48 2.93
N ALA A 7 -1.05 6.70 2.99
CA ALA A 7 -0.49 7.88 2.33
C ALA A 7 0.01 8.93 3.33
N GLY A 8 0.63 8.45 4.40
CA GLY A 8 1.28 9.29 5.42
C GLY A 8 2.76 9.55 5.14
N GLY A 9 3.40 10.23 6.09
CA GLY A 9 4.83 10.50 6.06
C GLY A 9 5.17 11.93 5.61
N SER A 10 6.30 12.45 6.12
CA SER A 10 6.72 13.85 5.94
C SER A 10 7.37 14.16 4.59
N GLY A 11 7.70 13.14 3.77
CA GLY A 11 8.33 13.32 2.45
C GLY A 11 9.68 14.05 2.47
N THR A 12 10.40 14.07 3.58
CA THR A 12 11.62 14.90 3.80
C THR A 12 12.71 14.71 2.75
N ARG A 13 12.78 13.53 2.14
CA ARG A 13 13.75 13.24 1.06
C ARG A 13 13.55 14.10 -0.20
N LEU A 14 12.36 14.66 -0.37
CA LEU A 14 11.97 15.49 -1.51
C LEU A 14 11.87 16.97 -1.15
N TYR A 15 12.38 17.39 0.02
CA TYR A 15 12.42 18.82 0.38
C TYR A 15 13.24 19.62 -0.64
N PRO A 16 12.81 20.85 -0.97
CA PRO A 16 11.70 21.61 -0.37
C PRO A 16 10.30 21.36 -1.00
N ILE A 17 10.18 20.54 -2.03
CA ILE A 17 8.93 20.37 -2.79
C ILE A 17 7.78 19.88 -1.89
N THR A 18 8.08 18.93 -1.01
CA THR A 18 7.08 18.33 -0.10
C THR A 18 6.82 19.14 1.18
N LYS A 19 7.32 20.38 1.29
CA LYS A 19 6.96 21.26 2.39
C LYS A 19 5.53 21.78 2.34
N GLY A 20 4.98 21.90 1.14
CA GLY A 20 3.63 22.45 0.93
C GLY A 20 2.61 21.46 0.44
N ILE A 21 3.03 20.24 0.10
CA ILE A 21 2.14 19.21 -0.45
C ILE A 21 2.64 17.81 -0.09
N SER A 22 1.72 16.89 0.22
CA SER A 22 2.04 15.47 0.38
C SER A 22 2.72 14.91 -0.87
N LYS A 23 3.76 14.08 -0.68
CA LYS A 23 4.43 13.38 -1.78
C LYS A 23 3.44 12.65 -2.69
N GLN A 24 2.45 12.01 -2.12
CA GLN A 24 1.47 11.19 -2.84
C GLN A 24 0.46 12.03 -3.65
N LEU A 25 0.38 13.33 -3.42
CA LEU A 25 -0.41 14.26 -4.22
C LEU A 25 0.37 14.89 -5.37
N MET A 26 1.69 14.69 -5.41
CA MET A 26 2.53 15.17 -6.50
C MET A 26 2.28 14.37 -7.79
N PRO A 27 2.37 15.00 -8.96
CA PRO A 27 2.16 14.30 -10.22
C PRO A 27 3.32 13.35 -10.53
N ILE A 28 2.99 12.17 -10.99
CA ILE A 28 3.88 11.23 -11.68
C ILE A 28 3.33 11.08 -13.09
N TYR A 29 4.04 11.65 -14.04
CA TYR A 29 3.65 11.75 -15.44
C TYR A 29 2.37 12.59 -15.60
N ASP A 30 1.19 11.98 -15.72
CA ASP A 30 -0.09 12.62 -16.05
C ASP A 30 -1.10 12.69 -14.89
N LYS A 31 -0.77 12.09 -13.72
CA LYS A 31 -1.71 12.00 -12.60
C LYS A 31 -1.01 12.00 -11.24
N PRO A 32 -1.71 12.40 -10.15
CA PRO A 32 -1.18 12.28 -8.79
C PRO A 32 -0.72 10.87 -8.45
N MET A 33 0.41 10.76 -7.72
CA MET A 33 1.02 9.48 -7.36
C MET A 33 0.04 8.51 -6.71
N VAL A 34 -0.87 8.98 -5.87
CA VAL A 34 -1.84 8.14 -5.15
C VAL A 34 -2.79 7.35 -6.06
N TYR A 35 -2.98 7.77 -7.30
CA TYR A 35 -3.82 7.04 -8.25
C TYR A 35 -3.24 5.68 -8.64
N TYR A 36 -1.91 5.52 -8.62
CA TYR A 36 -1.27 4.24 -8.91
C TYR A 36 -1.64 3.17 -7.89
N PRO A 37 -1.42 3.34 -6.56
CA PRO A 37 -1.84 2.35 -5.57
C PRO A 37 -3.37 2.16 -5.51
N ILE A 38 -4.17 3.21 -5.72
CA ILE A 38 -5.63 3.06 -5.84
C ILE A 38 -5.99 2.15 -7.00
N SER A 39 -5.37 2.34 -8.17
CA SER A 39 -5.61 1.49 -9.35
C SER A 39 -5.25 0.02 -9.10
N VAL A 40 -4.23 -0.26 -8.30
CA VAL A 40 -3.87 -1.63 -7.88
C VAL A 40 -5.02 -2.29 -7.12
N LEU A 41 -5.60 -1.60 -6.13
CA LEU A 41 -6.76 -2.10 -5.39
C LEU A 41 -7.96 -2.31 -6.32
N MET A 42 -8.20 -1.40 -7.25
CA MET A 42 -9.29 -1.52 -8.24
C MET A 42 -9.09 -2.73 -9.17
N LEU A 43 -7.86 -2.98 -9.64
CA LEU A 43 -7.51 -4.15 -10.45
C LEU A 43 -7.68 -5.47 -9.68
N ALA A 44 -7.43 -5.45 -8.38
CA ALA A 44 -7.70 -6.56 -7.47
C ALA A 44 -9.21 -6.82 -7.25
N GLY A 45 -10.08 -5.94 -7.74
CA GLY A 45 -11.52 -6.03 -7.55
C GLY A 45 -12.04 -5.38 -6.27
N ILE A 46 -11.17 -4.72 -5.50
CA ILE A 46 -11.51 -4.04 -4.24
C ILE A 46 -12.18 -2.70 -4.54
N ARG A 47 -13.30 -2.41 -3.86
CA ARG A 47 -14.10 -1.21 -4.09
C ARG A 47 -14.29 -0.34 -2.85
N ASP A 48 -14.23 -0.92 -1.66
CA ASP A 48 -14.23 -0.16 -0.39
C ASP A 48 -12.79 0.11 0.01
N ILE A 49 -12.38 1.37 0.01
CA ILE A 49 -10.98 1.79 0.17
C ILE A 49 -10.89 2.86 1.26
N LEU A 50 -10.05 2.61 2.25
CA LEU A 50 -9.70 3.57 3.29
C LEU A 50 -8.40 4.29 2.91
N ILE A 51 -8.44 5.61 2.84
CA ILE A 51 -7.27 6.48 2.65
C ILE A 51 -6.83 6.97 4.01
N ILE A 52 -5.62 6.60 4.41
CA ILE A 52 -5.02 7.05 5.68
C ILE A 52 -3.90 8.04 5.36
N SER A 53 -3.96 9.23 5.95
CA SER A 53 -2.94 10.25 5.77
C SER A 53 -2.75 11.08 7.04
N THR A 54 -1.75 11.99 7.02
CA THR A 54 -1.55 12.93 8.12
C THR A 54 -2.76 13.87 8.27
N PRO A 55 -3.06 14.40 9.46
CA PRO A 55 -4.11 15.41 9.63
C PRO A 55 -3.94 16.62 8.71
N TYR A 56 -2.69 17.01 8.43
CA TYR A 56 -2.35 18.13 7.55
C TYR A 56 -2.69 17.86 6.08
N ASP A 57 -2.37 16.67 5.58
CA ASP A 57 -2.52 16.33 4.15
C ASP A 57 -3.90 15.76 3.79
N LEU A 58 -4.61 15.17 4.74
CA LEU A 58 -5.88 14.49 4.52
C LEU A 58 -6.93 15.34 3.80
N PRO A 59 -7.08 16.66 4.10
CA PRO A 59 -7.99 17.52 3.33
C PRO A 59 -7.65 17.60 1.84
N GLY A 60 -6.38 17.47 1.46
CA GLY A 60 -5.93 17.40 0.06
C GLY A 60 -6.43 16.15 -0.64
N PHE A 61 -6.32 15.00 0.00
CA PHE A 61 -6.86 13.74 -0.53
C PHE A 61 -8.38 13.76 -0.66
N LYS A 62 -9.10 14.29 0.34
CA LYS A 62 -10.56 14.46 0.26
C LYS A 62 -11.01 15.33 -0.90
N ARG A 63 -10.29 16.44 -1.18
CA ARG A 63 -10.59 17.30 -2.33
C ARG A 63 -10.31 16.61 -3.67
N LEU A 64 -9.23 15.80 -3.74
CA LEU A 64 -8.83 15.13 -4.97
C LEU A 64 -9.74 13.95 -5.32
N LEU A 65 -10.09 13.14 -4.32
CA LEU A 65 -10.70 11.82 -4.53
C LEU A 65 -12.21 11.80 -4.28
N GLY A 66 -12.75 12.80 -3.55
CA GLY A 66 -14.17 12.85 -3.20
C GLY A 66 -14.63 11.67 -2.37
N ASP A 67 -15.80 11.15 -2.66
CA ASP A 67 -16.36 9.93 -2.05
C ASP A 67 -16.02 8.65 -2.84
N GLY A 68 -15.41 8.80 -4.02
CA GLY A 68 -15.01 7.69 -4.89
C GLY A 68 -16.03 7.33 -5.97
N SER A 69 -17.21 7.93 -5.98
CA SER A 69 -18.27 7.65 -6.95
C SER A 69 -17.82 7.84 -8.40
N ASP A 70 -17.00 8.86 -8.66
CA ASP A 70 -16.43 9.16 -9.99
C ASP A 70 -15.49 8.02 -10.50
N TYR A 71 -14.99 7.18 -9.61
CA TYR A 71 -14.07 6.07 -9.91
C TYR A 71 -14.75 4.71 -9.77
N GLY A 72 -16.03 4.65 -9.39
CA GLY A 72 -16.74 3.41 -9.13
C GLY A 72 -16.23 2.65 -7.90
N VAL A 73 -15.78 3.38 -6.88
CA VAL A 73 -15.33 2.89 -5.57
C VAL A 73 -15.98 3.70 -4.45
N ASN A 74 -15.78 3.27 -3.20
CA ASN A 74 -16.19 4.02 -2.01
C ASN A 74 -14.94 4.39 -1.22
N PHE A 75 -14.63 5.68 -1.10
CA PHE A 75 -13.53 6.15 -0.26
C PHE A 75 -14.02 6.50 1.15
N THR A 76 -13.28 6.00 2.12
CA THR A 76 -13.33 6.42 3.52
C THR A 76 -11.99 7.02 3.90
N TYR A 77 -11.96 7.89 4.90
CA TYR A 77 -10.77 8.66 5.25
C TYR A 77 -10.49 8.57 6.75
N ALA A 78 -9.23 8.35 7.11
CA ALA A 78 -8.77 8.37 8.50
C ALA A 78 -7.44 9.11 8.64
N GLU A 79 -7.22 9.66 9.83
CA GLU A 79 -5.99 10.37 10.17
C GLU A 79 -4.98 9.43 10.80
N GLN A 80 -3.71 9.57 10.40
CA GLN A 80 -2.56 9.02 11.08
C GLN A 80 -1.85 10.15 11.82
N PRO A 81 -2.02 10.30 13.13
CA PRO A 81 -1.45 11.43 13.88
C PRO A 81 0.08 11.41 13.96
N SER A 82 0.68 10.22 13.98
CA SER A 82 2.12 9.99 14.03
C SER A 82 2.49 8.79 13.14
N PRO A 83 3.69 8.80 12.51
CA PRO A 83 4.11 7.73 11.59
C PRO A 83 4.73 6.55 12.36
N ASP A 84 3.91 5.82 13.12
CA ASP A 84 4.34 4.73 14.02
C ASP A 84 4.48 3.38 13.30
N GLY A 85 4.73 3.40 12.00
CA GLY A 85 4.96 2.21 11.19
C GLY A 85 3.74 1.76 10.37
N LEU A 86 3.96 0.77 9.50
CA LEU A 86 2.95 0.31 8.54
C LEU A 86 1.79 -0.43 9.23
N ALA A 87 2.08 -1.18 10.28
CA ALA A 87 1.08 -1.94 11.03
C ALA A 87 0.00 -1.06 11.67
N GLN A 88 0.31 0.21 11.97
CA GLN A 88 -0.65 1.18 12.50
C GLN A 88 -1.85 1.38 11.57
N ALA A 89 -1.69 1.18 10.26
CA ALA A 89 -2.78 1.26 9.30
C ALA A 89 -3.94 0.29 9.62
N PHE A 90 -3.62 -0.90 10.11
CA PHE A 90 -4.65 -1.89 10.52
C PHE A 90 -5.33 -1.50 11.84
N THR A 91 -4.59 -0.87 12.76
CA THR A 91 -5.17 -0.36 14.01
C THR A 91 -6.12 0.79 13.75
N ILE A 92 -5.72 1.76 12.91
CA ILE A 92 -6.55 2.90 12.50
C ILE A 92 -7.77 2.40 11.70
N GLY A 93 -7.55 1.46 10.78
CA GLY A 93 -8.59 0.89 9.92
C GLY A 93 -9.46 -0.18 10.56
N ARG A 94 -9.32 -0.47 11.86
CA ARG A 94 -9.98 -1.60 12.52
C ARG A 94 -11.50 -1.66 12.33
N GLU A 95 -12.17 -0.54 12.55
CA GLU A 95 -13.62 -0.45 12.39
C GLU A 95 -14.04 -0.56 10.92
N PHE A 96 -13.26 0.04 10.01
CA PHE A 96 -13.49 -0.04 8.57
C PHE A 96 -13.31 -1.47 8.05
N ILE A 97 -12.29 -2.19 8.51
CA ILE A 97 -12.02 -3.59 8.12
C ILE A 97 -13.11 -4.50 8.66
N GLY A 98 -13.50 -4.34 9.92
CA GLY A 98 -14.47 -5.22 10.57
C GLY A 98 -13.98 -6.67 10.58
N ASN A 99 -14.80 -7.56 10.00
CA ASN A 99 -14.49 -8.99 9.86
C ASN A 99 -14.00 -9.39 8.47
N ASP A 100 -13.79 -8.43 7.58
CA ASP A 100 -13.32 -8.68 6.22
C ASP A 100 -11.81 -8.91 6.17
N SER A 101 -11.35 -9.56 5.10
CA SER A 101 -9.92 -9.54 4.73
C SER A 101 -9.51 -8.14 4.30
N ALA A 102 -8.25 -7.78 4.51
CA ALA A 102 -7.71 -6.47 4.18
C ALA A 102 -6.50 -6.55 3.25
N CYS A 103 -6.40 -5.60 2.32
CA CYS A 103 -5.24 -5.37 1.47
C CYS A 103 -4.65 -3.99 1.79
N LEU A 104 -3.38 -3.93 2.17
CA LEU A 104 -2.64 -2.70 2.42
C LEU A 104 -1.71 -2.39 1.24
N VAL A 105 -1.79 -1.17 0.75
CA VAL A 105 -0.88 -0.62 -0.26
C VAL A 105 -0.32 0.71 0.24
N LEU A 106 0.97 0.94 0.04
CA LEU A 106 1.58 2.23 0.35
C LEU A 106 1.26 3.25 -0.76
N GLY A 107 0.95 4.48 -0.36
CA GLY A 107 0.51 5.56 -1.25
C GLY A 107 1.56 6.04 -2.26
N ASP A 108 2.80 5.58 -2.12
CA ASP A 108 3.93 5.92 -3.00
C ASP A 108 4.48 4.72 -3.79
N ASN A 109 3.83 3.56 -3.72
CA ASN A 109 4.23 2.38 -4.48
C ASN A 109 3.60 2.39 -5.87
N ILE A 110 4.42 2.16 -6.89
CA ILE A 110 4.01 2.02 -8.28
C ILE A 110 4.35 0.60 -8.72
N PHE A 111 3.33 -0.19 -9.02
CA PHE A 111 3.47 -1.58 -9.43
C PHE A 111 3.40 -1.70 -10.94
N HIS A 112 4.27 -2.53 -11.50
CA HIS A 112 4.26 -2.87 -12.92
C HIS A 112 4.70 -4.32 -13.10
N GLY A 113 4.04 -5.06 -13.98
CA GLY A 113 4.42 -6.43 -14.29
C GLY A 113 3.45 -7.13 -15.25
N SER A 114 3.96 -8.08 -16.01
CA SER A 114 3.13 -8.95 -16.86
C SER A 114 2.25 -9.86 -16.00
N GLY A 115 0.97 -9.99 -16.33
CA GLY A 115 0.04 -10.84 -15.59
C GLY A 115 -0.35 -10.30 -14.20
N PHE A 116 0.02 -9.08 -13.85
CA PHE A 116 -0.14 -8.51 -12.52
C PHE A 116 -1.59 -8.52 -12.01
N THR A 117 -2.56 -8.21 -12.87
CA THR A 117 -3.99 -8.27 -12.50
C THR A 117 -4.42 -9.67 -12.04
N GLN A 118 -3.92 -10.73 -12.68
CA GLN A 118 -4.23 -12.10 -12.26
C GLN A 118 -3.57 -12.42 -10.92
N MET A 119 -2.32 -12.03 -10.72
CA MET A 119 -1.63 -12.20 -9.45
C MET A 119 -2.36 -11.51 -8.29
N LEU A 120 -2.90 -10.31 -8.52
CA LEU A 120 -3.71 -9.59 -7.52
C LEU A 120 -4.99 -10.36 -7.17
N ARG A 121 -5.71 -10.89 -8.17
CA ARG A 121 -6.94 -11.66 -7.96
C ARG A 121 -6.67 -12.97 -7.22
N ASP A 122 -5.56 -13.64 -7.55
CA ASP A 122 -5.14 -14.84 -6.84
C ASP A 122 -4.78 -14.55 -5.39
N ALA A 123 -4.10 -13.43 -5.11
CA ALA A 123 -3.82 -12.99 -3.74
C ALA A 123 -5.10 -12.70 -2.95
N VAL A 124 -6.09 -12.05 -3.57
CA VAL A 124 -7.42 -11.83 -2.94
C VAL A 124 -8.08 -13.16 -2.60
N ARG A 125 -8.11 -14.11 -3.55
CA ARG A 125 -8.67 -15.44 -3.33
C ARG A 125 -7.97 -16.17 -2.19
N THR A 126 -6.64 -16.18 -2.18
CA THR A 126 -5.84 -16.80 -1.11
C THR A 126 -6.18 -16.22 0.26
N ALA A 127 -6.34 -14.89 0.36
CA ALA A 127 -6.70 -14.26 1.62
C ALA A 127 -8.15 -14.55 2.05
N ASP A 128 -9.10 -14.56 1.11
CA ASP A 128 -10.53 -14.74 1.42
C ASP A 128 -10.90 -16.21 1.67
N GLU A 129 -10.34 -17.15 0.88
CA GLU A 129 -10.69 -18.57 0.95
C GLU A 129 -9.75 -19.37 1.84
N GLU A 130 -8.41 -19.16 1.71
CA GLU A 130 -7.42 -19.94 2.45
C GLU A 130 -6.99 -19.30 3.78
N LYS A 131 -7.39 -18.04 4.04
CA LYS A 131 -7.01 -17.24 5.22
C LYS A 131 -5.51 -17.08 5.39
N LYS A 132 -4.78 -17.01 4.28
CA LYS A 132 -3.33 -16.80 4.23
C LYS A 132 -3.00 -15.37 3.80
N ALA A 133 -1.92 -14.83 4.32
CA ALA A 133 -1.36 -13.56 3.85
C ALA A 133 -0.55 -13.77 2.56
N THR A 134 -0.59 -12.78 1.67
CA THR A 134 0.25 -12.71 0.48
C THR A 134 1.07 -11.43 0.51
N VAL A 135 2.38 -11.53 0.28
CA VAL A 135 3.26 -10.40 0.01
C VAL A 135 3.88 -10.54 -1.36
N PHE A 136 4.16 -9.42 -2.02
CA PHE A 136 4.78 -9.41 -3.33
C PHE A 136 6.28 -9.15 -3.18
N GLY A 137 7.11 -10.13 -3.52
CA GLY A 137 8.55 -10.00 -3.60
C GLY A 137 8.98 -9.48 -4.96
N TYR A 138 9.99 -8.61 -4.98
CA TYR A 138 10.64 -8.12 -6.18
C TYR A 138 12.15 -8.32 -6.06
N TRP A 139 12.78 -8.86 -7.12
CA TRP A 139 14.20 -9.07 -7.12
C TRP A 139 14.97 -7.74 -7.20
N VAL A 140 15.95 -7.54 -6.32
CA VAL A 140 16.79 -6.34 -6.26
C VAL A 140 18.27 -6.73 -6.13
N SER A 141 19.16 -5.85 -6.57
CA SER A 141 20.60 -6.03 -6.47
C SER A 141 21.20 -5.58 -5.13
N ASP A 142 20.45 -4.77 -4.37
CA ASP A 142 20.83 -4.16 -3.10
C ASP A 142 19.79 -4.46 -1.99
N PRO A 143 19.56 -5.75 -1.65
CA PRO A 143 18.48 -6.18 -0.77
C PRO A 143 18.59 -5.63 0.65
N GLU A 144 19.78 -5.29 1.13
CA GLU A 144 20.00 -4.72 2.47
C GLU A 144 19.27 -3.40 2.73
N ARG A 145 18.69 -2.79 1.70
CA ARG A 145 17.92 -1.55 1.80
C ARG A 145 16.43 -1.77 2.00
N TYR A 146 15.97 -3.02 1.91
CA TYR A 146 14.54 -3.40 1.87
C TYR A 146 14.20 -4.44 2.94
N GLY A 147 12.93 -4.80 3.02
CA GLY A 147 12.51 -6.02 3.68
C GLY A 147 12.91 -7.21 2.81
N VAL A 148 13.65 -8.16 3.35
CA VAL A 148 14.16 -9.33 2.62
C VAL A 148 13.45 -10.59 3.08
N ALA A 149 12.86 -11.31 2.13
CA ALA A 149 12.21 -12.58 2.39
C ALA A 149 13.23 -13.75 2.31
N GLU A 150 13.12 -14.71 3.22
CA GLU A 150 13.84 -15.98 3.18
C GLU A 150 12.91 -17.07 2.69
N PHE A 151 13.38 -17.93 1.78
CA PHE A 151 12.58 -19.02 1.22
C PHE A 151 13.24 -20.37 1.47
N ASP A 152 12.42 -21.42 1.62
CA ASP A 152 12.89 -22.81 1.55
C ASP A 152 13.08 -23.25 0.08
N LYS A 153 13.48 -24.52 -0.09
CA LYS A 153 13.69 -25.09 -1.44
C LYS A 153 12.41 -25.27 -2.23
N GLU A 154 11.27 -25.33 -1.57
CA GLU A 154 9.94 -25.46 -2.11
C GLU A 154 9.30 -24.11 -2.44
N GLY A 155 9.97 -22.97 -2.09
CA GLY A 155 9.51 -21.62 -2.35
C GLY A 155 8.57 -21.05 -1.28
N ASN A 156 8.47 -21.68 -0.10
CA ASN A 156 7.70 -21.11 1.01
C ASN A 156 8.50 -20.00 1.70
N CYS A 157 7.85 -18.89 2.02
CA CYS A 157 8.46 -17.81 2.78
C CYS A 157 8.60 -18.23 4.25
N LEU A 158 9.85 -18.30 4.74
CA LEU A 158 10.19 -18.70 6.10
C LEU A 158 10.25 -17.51 7.05
N SER A 159 10.79 -16.38 6.58
CA SER A 159 10.93 -15.16 7.35
C SER A 159 11.02 -13.92 6.46
N ILE A 160 10.72 -12.75 7.04
CA ILE A 160 10.97 -11.45 6.41
C ILE A 160 11.73 -10.60 7.42
N GLU A 161 12.90 -10.08 7.01
CA GLU A 161 13.75 -9.24 7.85
C GLU A 161 13.91 -7.85 7.23
N GLU A 162 13.63 -6.80 7.99
CA GLU A 162 13.74 -5.41 7.53
C GLU A 162 15.20 -4.96 7.56
N LYS A 163 15.73 -4.58 6.39
CA LYS A 163 17.09 -4.06 6.20
C LYS A 163 18.18 -4.89 6.88
N PRO A 164 18.27 -6.20 6.56
CA PRO A 164 19.24 -7.09 7.18
C PRO A 164 20.66 -6.68 6.80
N GLN A 165 21.60 -6.81 7.75
CA GLN A 165 23.03 -6.62 7.46
C GLN A 165 23.59 -7.73 6.55
N ASN A 166 23.02 -8.93 6.64
CA ASN A 166 23.38 -10.09 5.84
C ASN A 166 22.10 -10.64 5.17
N PRO A 167 21.71 -10.12 4.00
CA PRO A 167 20.49 -10.56 3.31
C PRO A 167 20.52 -12.05 2.96
N LYS A 168 19.43 -12.76 3.24
CA LYS A 168 19.31 -14.19 2.94
C LYS A 168 18.82 -14.49 1.53
N SER A 169 18.31 -13.48 0.84
CA SER A 169 17.90 -13.55 -0.56
C SER A 169 17.98 -12.16 -1.22
N ASN A 170 17.66 -12.10 -2.51
CA ASN A 170 17.51 -10.84 -3.25
C ASN A 170 16.02 -10.42 -3.42
N TYR A 171 15.09 -11.08 -2.73
CA TYR A 171 13.65 -10.79 -2.79
C TYR A 171 13.12 -10.17 -1.52
#